data_446c46534107ac41d91dc43c9be041c5
#
_entry.id   446c46534107ac41d91dc43c9be041c5
#
_cell.length_a   1.000
_cell.length_b   1.000
_cell.length_c   1.000
_cell.angle_alpha   90.00
_cell.angle_beta   90.00
_cell.angle_gamma   90.00
#
_symmetry.space_group_name_H-M   'P 1'
#
loop_
_entity.id
_entity.type
_entity.pdbx_description
1 polymer ?
#
loop_
_entity_poly.entity_id
_entity_poly.type
_entity_poly.pdbx_seq_one_letter_code
_entity_poly.pdbx_strand_id
1 'polypeptide(L)'
;MLLADDFLTDYEPGVTADLAQAFASTGKSQLSVMEVDGPDISKYGVVVPNGSGAGIAGLVEKPEANAAPSNLASIGRYVLTPSIFETLRGLKVGSGGEIQLADAINIHAQQGSVETVRLNGRRFDCGSVEGYLLAIINGFIKKGSF
;
A
#
# COMPACT_ATOMS: atom_id res chain seq x y z
N MET A 1 -4.52 -8.91 2.90
CA MET A 1 -3.89 -8.34 4.13
C MET A 1 -4.42 -6.94 4.33
N LEU A 2 -4.72 -6.56 5.57
CA LEU A 2 -5.22 -5.25 5.97
C LEU A 2 -4.38 -4.78 7.15
N LEU A 3 -3.81 -3.57 7.07
CA LEU A 3 -3.21 -2.91 8.23
C LEU A 3 -4.31 -2.24 9.04
N ALA A 4 -4.26 -2.39 10.37
CA ALA A 4 -5.36 -2.00 11.26
C ALA A 4 -5.48 -0.48 11.46
N ASP A 5 -4.41 0.24 11.23
CA ASP A 5 -4.27 1.69 11.37
C ASP A 5 -4.65 2.48 10.10
N ASP A 6 -4.79 1.83 8.95
CA ASP A 6 -5.21 2.46 7.72
C ASP A 6 -6.74 2.43 7.57
N PHE A 7 -7.39 3.56 7.84
CA PHE A 7 -8.82 3.74 7.57
C PHE A 7 -9.02 4.39 6.20
N LEU A 8 -9.64 3.64 5.28
CA LEU A 8 -9.89 4.05 3.90
C LEU A 8 -11.39 4.22 3.68
N THR A 9 -11.78 5.34 3.08
CA THR A 9 -13.19 5.72 2.91
C THR A 9 -13.38 6.61 1.67
N ASP A 10 -14.61 7.05 1.48
CA ASP A 10 -15.03 8.12 0.56
C ASP A 10 -15.22 7.68 -0.88
N TYR A 11 -15.27 6.37 -1.17
CA TYR A 11 -15.80 5.88 -2.43
C TYR A 11 -16.31 4.43 -2.35
N GLU A 12 -17.18 4.07 -3.28
CA GLU A 12 -17.74 2.74 -3.47
C GLU A 12 -17.30 2.18 -4.84
N PRO A 13 -16.99 0.87 -4.93
CA PRO A 13 -17.15 -0.18 -3.91
C PRO A 13 -15.99 -0.24 -2.89
N GLY A 14 -14.99 0.63 -2.97
CA GLY A 14 -13.85 0.71 -2.08
C GLY A 14 -12.64 -0.09 -2.58
N VAL A 15 -11.43 0.36 -2.16
CA VAL A 15 -10.15 -0.16 -2.66
C VAL A 15 -9.99 -1.67 -2.47
N THR A 16 -10.58 -2.25 -1.43
CA THR A 16 -10.49 -3.71 -1.20
C THR A 16 -11.20 -4.49 -2.30
N ALA A 17 -12.35 -3.99 -2.77
CA ALA A 17 -13.08 -4.60 -3.89
C ALA A 17 -12.30 -4.44 -5.20
N ASP A 18 -11.72 -3.26 -5.44
CA ASP A 18 -10.89 -3.00 -6.62
C ASP A 18 -9.66 -3.90 -6.67
N LEU A 19 -8.97 -4.07 -5.53
CA LEU A 19 -7.85 -5.02 -5.41
C LEU A 19 -8.27 -6.45 -5.71
N ALA A 20 -9.43 -6.88 -5.19
CA ALA A 20 -9.96 -8.22 -5.44
C ALA A 20 -10.31 -8.43 -6.92
N GLN A 21 -10.91 -7.44 -7.56
CA GLN A 21 -11.24 -7.47 -8.97
C GLN A 21 -9.98 -7.50 -9.85
N ALA A 22 -8.98 -6.67 -9.55
CA ALA A 22 -7.70 -6.66 -10.26
C ALA A 22 -6.98 -8.00 -10.11
N PHE A 23 -6.96 -8.57 -8.90
CA PHE A 23 -6.42 -9.90 -8.65
C PHE A 23 -7.16 -10.98 -9.47
N ALA A 24 -8.49 -10.97 -9.47
CA ALA A 24 -9.27 -11.92 -10.24
C ALA A 24 -8.99 -11.84 -11.75
N SER A 25 -8.67 -10.64 -12.25
CA SER A 25 -8.38 -10.41 -13.67
C SER A 25 -6.96 -10.82 -14.07
N THR A 26 -5.97 -10.66 -13.20
CA THR A 26 -4.55 -10.82 -13.56
C THR A 26 -3.85 -11.97 -12.86
N GLY A 27 -4.39 -12.46 -11.74
CA GLY A 27 -3.76 -13.47 -10.88
C GLY A 27 -2.51 -12.97 -10.14
N LYS A 28 -2.17 -11.68 -10.27
CA LYS A 28 -0.98 -11.07 -9.65
C LYS A 28 -1.31 -10.45 -8.30
N SER A 29 -0.33 -10.39 -7.42
CA SER A 29 -0.44 -9.62 -6.18
C SER A 29 -0.77 -8.16 -6.47
N GLN A 30 -1.68 -7.57 -5.69
CA GLN A 30 -2.16 -6.21 -5.86
C GLN A 30 -1.87 -5.39 -4.60
N LEU A 31 -1.24 -4.24 -4.77
CA LEU A 31 -0.97 -3.28 -3.70
C LEU A 31 -1.82 -2.04 -3.88
N SER A 32 -2.48 -1.57 -2.83
CA SER A 32 -3.09 -0.25 -2.89
C SER A 32 -2.05 0.85 -2.76
N VAL A 33 -2.19 1.90 -3.56
CA VAL A 33 -1.27 3.05 -3.56
C VAL A 33 -2.04 4.36 -3.57
N MET A 34 -1.42 5.40 -3.02
CA MET A 34 -1.89 6.79 -3.12
C MET A 34 -0.74 7.70 -3.53
N GLU A 35 -1.06 8.83 -4.12
CA GLU A 35 -0.07 9.87 -4.42
C GLU A 35 0.21 10.69 -3.16
N VAL A 36 1.50 10.88 -2.87
CA VAL A 36 1.99 11.70 -1.74
C VAL A 36 3.08 12.61 -2.27
N ASP A 37 2.81 13.91 -2.24
CA ASP A 37 3.76 14.93 -2.67
C ASP A 37 4.60 15.45 -1.49
N GLY A 38 5.82 15.89 -1.82
CA GLY A 38 6.71 16.52 -0.86
C GLY A 38 7.37 15.55 0.13
N PRO A 39 7.83 16.07 1.29
CA PRO A 39 8.67 15.30 2.22
C PRO A 39 7.94 14.15 2.91
N ASP A 40 6.62 14.16 2.94
CA ASP A 40 5.82 13.13 3.62
C ASP A 40 5.94 11.76 2.96
N ILE A 41 6.40 11.68 1.71
CA ILE A 41 6.65 10.41 1.01
C ILE A 41 7.62 9.51 1.78
N SER A 42 8.55 10.10 2.54
CA SER A 42 9.53 9.38 3.37
C SER A 42 8.92 8.57 4.53
N LYS A 43 7.63 8.72 4.78
CA LYS A 43 6.92 7.95 5.82
C LYS A 43 6.45 6.58 5.34
N TYR A 44 6.52 6.31 4.03
CA TYR A 44 5.89 5.17 3.37
C TYR A 44 6.89 4.28 2.63
N GLY A 45 6.47 3.06 2.36
CA GLY A 45 7.05 2.27 1.29
C GLY A 45 6.66 2.88 -0.06
N VAL A 46 7.64 3.21 -0.90
CA VAL A 46 7.44 3.92 -2.17
C VAL A 46 7.61 2.96 -3.34
N VAL A 47 6.65 2.98 -4.24
CA VAL A 47 6.64 2.12 -5.43
C VAL A 47 7.73 2.54 -6.41
N VAL A 48 8.45 1.56 -6.94
CA VAL A 48 9.32 1.70 -8.12
C VAL A 48 8.52 1.24 -9.33
N PRO A 49 8.02 2.15 -10.21
CA PRO A 49 7.30 1.75 -11.41
C PRO A 49 8.21 0.99 -12.37
N ASN A 50 7.66 -0.02 -13.07
CA ASN A 50 8.41 -0.74 -14.10
C ASN A 50 8.19 -0.19 -15.53
N GLY A 51 7.41 0.90 -15.66
CA GLY A 51 7.09 1.52 -16.96
C GLY A 51 5.98 0.82 -17.75
N SER A 52 5.39 -0.25 -17.25
CA SER A 52 4.31 -0.98 -17.91
C SER A 52 3.00 -0.92 -17.11
N GLY A 53 2.20 0.14 -17.30
CA GLY A 53 0.87 0.26 -16.68
C GLY A 53 0.91 0.22 -15.15
N ALA A 54 0.20 -0.75 -14.55
CA ALA A 54 0.10 -0.92 -13.11
C ALA A 54 1.24 -1.75 -12.48
N GLY A 55 2.12 -2.33 -13.30
CA GLY A 55 3.23 -3.18 -12.83
C GLY A 55 4.30 -2.38 -12.09
N ILE A 56 4.97 -3.06 -11.14
CA ILE A 56 6.07 -2.46 -10.39
C ILE A 56 7.36 -3.27 -10.48
N ALA A 57 8.48 -2.58 -10.34
CA ALA A 57 9.80 -3.19 -10.23
C ALA A 57 10.19 -3.48 -8.76
N GLY A 58 9.53 -2.83 -7.81
CA GLY A 58 9.78 -3.03 -6.39
C GLY A 58 9.15 -1.96 -5.50
N LEU A 59 9.54 -2.02 -4.23
CA LEU A 59 9.26 -1.03 -3.18
C LEU A 59 10.57 -0.60 -2.53
N VAL A 60 10.69 0.67 -2.20
CA VAL A 60 11.74 1.22 -1.33
C VAL A 60 11.10 1.67 -0.03
N GLU A 61 11.50 1.07 1.08
CA GLU A 61 10.94 1.40 2.39
C GLU A 61 11.53 2.71 2.90
N LYS A 62 10.65 3.66 3.17
CA LYS A 62 10.96 4.96 3.78
C LYS A 62 12.20 5.66 3.18
N PRO A 63 12.23 5.90 1.86
CA PRO A 63 13.36 6.57 1.23
C PRO A 63 13.47 8.03 1.71
N GLU A 64 14.66 8.61 1.59
CA GLU A 64 14.77 10.07 1.65
C GLU A 64 13.89 10.70 0.55
N ALA A 65 13.20 11.80 0.86
CA ALA A 65 12.22 12.39 -0.05
C ALA A 65 12.79 12.75 -1.43
N ASN A 66 14.04 13.25 -1.44
CA ASN A 66 14.77 13.59 -2.68
C ASN A 66 15.29 12.36 -3.47
N ALA A 67 15.26 11.18 -2.86
CA ALA A 67 15.68 9.90 -3.46
C ALA A 67 14.49 8.95 -3.70
N ALA A 68 13.27 9.41 -3.45
CA ALA A 68 12.06 8.61 -3.67
C ALA A 68 11.90 8.27 -5.17
N PRO A 69 11.70 6.99 -5.53
CA PRO A 69 11.63 6.57 -6.94
C PRO A 69 10.36 7.04 -7.65
N SER A 70 9.34 7.43 -6.90
CA SER A 70 8.08 7.98 -7.39
C SER A 70 7.36 8.73 -6.25
N ASN A 71 6.18 9.29 -6.52
CA ASN A 71 5.26 9.82 -5.50
C ASN A 71 4.17 8.82 -5.11
N LEU A 72 4.28 7.55 -5.48
CA LEU A 72 3.30 6.52 -5.18
C LEU A 72 3.64 5.80 -3.88
N ALA A 73 2.95 6.14 -2.82
CA ALA A 73 3.04 5.50 -1.50
C ALA A 73 2.20 4.22 -1.46
N SER A 74 2.80 3.12 -1.02
CA SER A 74 2.06 1.89 -0.69
C SER A 74 1.31 2.08 0.63
N ILE A 75 0.04 1.71 0.65
CA ILE A 75 -0.84 1.82 1.82
C ILE A 75 -1.43 0.47 2.21
N GLY A 76 -1.92 0.35 3.42
CA GLY A 76 -2.17 -0.90 4.14
C GLY A 76 -3.29 -1.82 3.64
N ARG A 77 -3.52 -1.91 2.33
CA ARG A 77 -4.44 -2.88 1.70
C ARG A 77 -3.72 -3.64 0.61
N TYR A 78 -3.64 -4.96 0.77
CA TYR A 78 -2.96 -5.84 -0.17
C TYR A 78 -3.79 -7.08 -0.46
N VAL A 79 -3.80 -7.52 -1.72
CA VAL A 79 -4.14 -8.89 -2.11
C VAL A 79 -2.83 -9.54 -2.57
N LEU A 80 -2.37 -10.54 -1.83
CA LEU A 80 -1.10 -11.22 -2.09
C LEU A 80 -1.36 -12.67 -2.49
N THR A 81 -0.61 -13.17 -3.45
CA THR A 81 -0.64 -14.59 -3.82
C THR A 81 -0.13 -15.46 -2.66
N PRO A 82 -0.64 -16.69 -2.49
CA PRO A 82 -0.18 -17.58 -1.41
C PRO A 82 1.32 -17.86 -1.39
N SER A 83 1.98 -17.81 -2.55
CA SER A 83 3.43 -17.96 -2.69
C SER A 83 4.25 -16.94 -1.89
N ILE A 84 3.64 -15.83 -1.47
CA ILE A 84 4.32 -14.85 -0.60
C ILE A 84 4.80 -15.48 0.71
N PHE A 85 4.06 -16.45 1.27
CA PHE A 85 4.45 -17.13 2.50
C PHE A 85 5.67 -18.03 2.32
N GLU A 86 5.83 -18.64 1.15
CA GLU A 86 7.02 -19.43 0.83
C GLU A 86 8.25 -18.53 0.72
N THR A 87 8.08 -17.39 0.02
CA THR A 87 9.13 -16.39 -0.08
C THR A 87 9.55 -15.88 1.30
N LEU A 88 8.58 -15.51 2.16
CA LEU A 88 8.85 -15.03 3.53
C LEU A 88 9.59 -16.08 4.37
N ARG A 89 9.27 -17.38 4.24
CA ARG A 89 10.00 -18.44 4.97
C ARG A 89 11.45 -18.60 4.49
N GLY A 90 11.73 -18.25 3.23
CA GLY A 90 13.07 -18.32 2.64
C GLY A 90 13.93 -17.09 2.91
N LEU A 91 13.34 -15.97 3.39
CA LEU A 91 14.08 -14.76 3.67
C LEU A 91 14.94 -14.89 4.91
N LYS A 92 16.10 -14.26 4.87
CA LYS A 92 16.92 -14.06 6.06
C LYS A 92 16.39 -12.86 6.83
N VAL A 93 16.61 -12.90 8.15
CA VAL A 93 16.32 -11.74 9.02
C VAL A 93 17.12 -10.54 8.53
N GLY A 94 16.41 -9.45 8.24
CA GLY A 94 16.97 -8.20 7.72
C GLY A 94 17.46 -7.25 8.81
N SER A 95 17.68 -6.00 8.44
CA SER A 95 18.01 -4.93 9.37
C SER A 95 16.90 -4.76 10.40
N GLY A 96 17.26 -4.68 11.69
CA GLY A 96 16.28 -4.59 12.78
C GLY A 96 15.84 -5.92 13.36
N GLY A 97 16.33 -7.06 12.87
CA GLY A 97 16.02 -8.38 13.44
C GLY A 97 14.67 -8.95 12.98
N GLU A 98 14.05 -8.39 11.96
CA GLU A 98 12.74 -8.77 11.45
C GLU A 98 12.79 -9.20 9.98
N ILE A 99 11.84 -10.05 9.57
CA ILE A 99 11.58 -10.39 8.17
C ILE A 99 10.62 -9.35 7.61
N GLN A 100 11.07 -8.60 6.61
CA GLN A 100 10.28 -7.53 6.01
C GLN A 100 9.39 -8.03 4.88
N LEU A 101 8.09 -7.71 4.95
CA LEU A 101 7.15 -8.02 3.86
C LEU A 101 7.57 -7.34 2.54
N ALA A 102 8.13 -6.14 2.63
CA ALA A 102 8.62 -5.40 1.46
C ALA A 102 9.67 -6.19 0.67
N ASP A 103 10.55 -6.94 1.35
CA ASP A 103 11.56 -7.77 0.67
C ASP A 103 10.92 -8.91 -0.12
N ALA A 104 9.89 -9.56 0.44
CA ALA A 104 9.15 -10.58 -0.27
C ALA A 104 8.38 -10.00 -1.47
N ILE A 105 7.76 -8.83 -1.32
CA ILE A 105 7.10 -8.11 -2.41
C ILE A 105 8.12 -7.77 -3.51
N ASN A 106 9.32 -7.32 -3.16
CA ASN A 106 10.39 -7.00 -4.12
C ASN A 106 10.78 -8.21 -4.96
N ILE A 107 10.92 -9.40 -4.36
CA ILE A 107 11.21 -10.62 -5.10
C ILE A 107 10.11 -10.93 -6.11
N HIS A 108 8.85 -10.82 -5.71
CA HIS A 108 7.71 -11.04 -6.60
C HIS A 108 7.57 -9.95 -7.69
N ALA A 109 7.89 -8.70 -7.36
CA ALA A 109 7.88 -7.59 -8.31
C ALA A 109 8.91 -7.78 -9.44
N GLN A 110 10.12 -8.24 -9.08
CA GLN A 110 11.17 -8.59 -10.06
C GLN A 110 10.75 -9.72 -11.01
N GLN A 111 9.81 -10.56 -10.59
CA GLN A 111 9.20 -11.61 -11.41
C GLN A 111 8.00 -11.11 -12.24
N GLY A 112 7.66 -9.82 -12.16
CA GLY A 112 6.50 -9.24 -12.85
C GLY A 112 5.14 -9.66 -12.26
N SER A 113 5.13 -10.15 -11.01
CA SER A 113 3.95 -10.74 -10.35
C SER A 113 3.24 -9.77 -9.39
N VAL A 114 3.57 -8.47 -9.43
CA VAL A 114 2.97 -7.45 -8.56
C VAL A 114 2.50 -6.25 -9.38
N GLU A 115 1.30 -5.81 -9.08
CA GLU A 115 0.68 -4.62 -9.67
C GLU A 115 0.10 -3.72 -8.59
N THR A 116 -0.29 -2.50 -8.97
CA THR A 116 -0.87 -1.51 -8.06
C THR A 116 -2.28 -1.14 -8.46
N VAL A 117 -3.09 -0.83 -7.46
CA VAL A 117 -4.42 -0.21 -7.59
C VAL A 117 -4.41 1.11 -6.84
N ARG A 118 -4.76 2.21 -7.53
CA ARG A 118 -4.81 3.54 -6.92
C ARG A 118 -6.03 3.66 -6.02
N LEU A 119 -5.82 4.22 -4.84
CA LEU A 119 -6.91 4.63 -3.96
C LEU A 119 -7.67 5.80 -4.61
N ASN A 120 -8.94 5.61 -4.87
CA ASN A 120 -9.85 6.65 -5.34
C ASN A 120 -10.75 7.14 -4.19
N GLY A 121 -10.15 7.53 -3.08
CA GLY A 121 -10.85 7.91 -1.86
C GLY A 121 -9.91 8.62 -0.91
N ARG A 122 -10.23 8.56 0.39
CA ARG A 122 -9.42 9.19 1.44
C ARG A 122 -8.81 8.14 2.37
N ARG A 123 -7.59 8.42 2.80
CA ARG A 123 -6.89 7.66 3.84
C ARG A 123 -6.74 8.50 5.09
N PHE A 124 -6.98 7.87 6.24
CA PHE A 124 -6.65 8.41 7.55
C PHE A 124 -5.71 7.42 8.26
N ASP A 125 -4.61 7.97 8.79
CA ASP A 125 -3.63 7.22 9.56
C ASP A 125 -4.08 7.17 11.02
N CYS A 126 -4.84 6.14 11.36
CA CYS A 126 -5.36 5.95 12.73
C CYS A 126 -4.30 5.42 13.71
N GLY A 127 -3.08 5.20 13.28
CA GLY A 127 -1.92 4.98 14.14
C GLY A 127 -1.48 6.25 14.89
N SER A 128 -1.91 7.43 14.41
CA SER A 128 -1.72 8.70 15.09
C SER A 128 -3.02 9.21 15.73
N VAL A 129 -2.92 9.93 16.86
CA VAL A 129 -4.09 10.55 17.51
C VAL A 129 -4.80 11.53 16.58
N GLU A 130 -4.03 12.34 15.86
CA GLU A 130 -4.57 13.31 14.91
C GLU A 130 -5.35 12.62 13.78
N GLY A 131 -4.76 11.62 13.13
CA GLY A 131 -5.41 10.88 12.04
C GLY A 131 -6.66 10.15 12.50
N TYR A 132 -6.65 9.57 13.71
CA TYR A 132 -7.82 8.94 14.31
C TYR A 132 -8.97 9.95 14.55
N LEU A 133 -8.68 11.12 15.10
CA LEU A 133 -9.68 12.19 15.30
C LEU A 133 -10.24 12.69 13.96
N LEU A 134 -9.37 12.89 12.95
CA LEU A 134 -9.81 13.30 11.63
C LEU A 134 -10.72 12.26 10.97
N ALA A 135 -10.44 10.98 11.14
CA ALA A 135 -11.30 9.90 10.66
C ALA A 135 -12.70 9.94 11.29
N ILE A 136 -12.77 10.14 12.61
CA ILE A 136 -14.05 10.28 13.33
C ILE A 136 -14.82 11.49 12.82
N ILE A 137 -14.19 12.68 12.76
CA ILE A 137 -14.82 13.91 12.32
C ILE A 137 -15.37 13.74 10.88
N ASN A 138 -14.61 13.15 9.98
CA ASN A 138 -15.06 12.88 8.62
C ASN A 138 -16.30 11.98 8.59
N GLY A 139 -16.35 10.96 9.43
CA GLY A 139 -17.52 10.07 9.57
C GLY A 139 -18.78 10.78 10.09
N PHE A 140 -18.63 11.72 11.01
CA PHE A 140 -19.74 12.52 11.53
C PHE A 140 -20.29 13.51 10.51
N ILE A 141 -19.43 14.27 9.83
CA ILE A 141 -19.83 15.25 8.81
C ILE A 141 -20.65 14.57 7.70
N LYS A 142 -20.21 13.40 7.23
CA LYS A 142 -20.91 12.67 6.16
C LYS A 142 -22.30 12.15 6.56
N LYS A 143 -22.51 11.81 7.82
CA LYS A 143 -23.81 11.33 8.31
C LYS A 143 -24.82 12.46 8.52
N GLY A 144 -24.45 13.72 8.29
CA GLY A 144 -25.36 14.86 8.40
C GLY A 144 -25.85 15.10 9.84
N SER A 145 -25.04 14.75 10.84
CA SER A 145 -25.39 14.86 12.26
C SER A 145 -25.03 16.23 12.86
N PHE A 146 -25.04 17.32 12.06
CA PHE A 146 -24.97 18.70 12.51
C PHE A 146 -25.95 19.57 11.74
#